data_1b3d03e3a018583d5b278010e2cfdf6e
#
_entry.id   1b3d03e3a018583d5b278010e2cfdf6e
#
_cell.length_a   1.000
_cell.length_b   1.000
_cell.length_c   1.000
_cell.angle_alpha   90.00
_cell.angle_beta   90.00
_cell.angle_gamma   90.00
#
_symmetry.space_group_name_H-M   'P 1'
#
loop_
_entity.id
_entity.type
_entity.pdbx_description
1 polymer ?
#
loop_
_entity_poly.entity_id
_entity_poly.type
_entity_poly.pdbx_seq_one_letter_code
_entity_poly.pdbx_strand_id
1 'polypeptide(L)'
;MTLSELRFIVALAREKNFRKAAEKSFVSQPALSLGIKKIEHELNVSLFERSVGAGGDVKITPIGQKIIDQAIIVLNEASKIKDLSADGDKQLDLPFKLGLIYSIAPYLLPLIIPELRKSVPNMPLEAYENITKNLESDLKKGTIDAAVIALPFDMPGVEIEVLYDEPFVVVIPLKHSWRVKKTIKAKDLSKEKVLLLDRTHCFSNQVVEACPGLSKNSEIQSGNSLETIRKMVASNLGISVLPKSATTDKYQDPLVKTIFFDSPVPFRRVALAYRKSAVKKDAVTHIIKVIKSLDTLKLFSN
;
A
#
# COMPACT_ATOMS: atom_id res chain seq x y z
N MET A 1 22.90 -12.66 21.68
CA MET A 1 22.12 -11.80 20.73
C MET A 1 21.35 -10.74 21.52
N THR A 2 21.49 -9.45 21.13
CA THR A 2 20.86 -8.30 21.81
C THR A 2 20.00 -7.50 20.82
N LEU A 3 19.07 -6.66 21.30
CA LEU A 3 18.28 -5.77 20.45
C LEU A 3 19.15 -4.79 19.64
N SER A 4 20.30 -4.36 20.18
CA SER A 4 21.24 -3.49 19.48
C SER A 4 21.89 -4.22 18.30
N GLU A 5 22.31 -5.45 18.48
CA GLU A 5 22.85 -6.29 17.42
C GLU A 5 21.81 -6.57 16.32
N LEU A 6 20.53 -6.81 16.69
CA LEU A 6 19.43 -6.92 15.72
C LEU A 6 19.22 -5.61 14.93
N ARG A 7 19.34 -4.43 15.58
CA ARG A 7 19.30 -3.13 14.87
C ARG A 7 20.43 -3.00 13.86
N PHE A 8 21.64 -3.49 14.19
CA PHE A 8 22.78 -3.41 13.28
C PHE A 8 22.57 -4.21 11.99
N ILE A 9 22.07 -5.45 12.09
CA ILE A 9 21.79 -6.26 10.90
C ILE A 9 20.67 -5.65 10.05
N VAL A 10 19.62 -5.11 10.67
CA VAL A 10 18.54 -4.43 9.95
C VAL A 10 19.02 -3.13 9.29
N ALA A 11 19.86 -2.34 9.98
CA ALA A 11 20.46 -1.12 9.41
C ALA A 11 21.35 -1.43 8.22
N LEU A 12 22.22 -2.45 8.32
CA LEU A 12 23.08 -2.84 7.20
C LEU A 12 22.29 -3.37 6.00
N ALA A 13 21.21 -4.12 6.26
CA ALA A 13 20.33 -4.61 5.20
C ALA A 13 19.65 -3.48 4.42
N ARG A 14 19.29 -2.38 5.09
CA ARG A 14 18.64 -1.21 4.48
C ARG A 14 19.64 -0.35 3.70
N GLU A 15 20.77 -0.04 4.33
CA GLU A 15 21.75 0.89 3.78
C GLU A 15 22.69 0.23 2.76
N LYS A 16 22.84 -1.09 2.78
CA LYS A 16 23.79 -1.87 1.98
C LYS A 16 25.22 -1.33 2.02
N ASN A 17 25.53 -0.57 3.06
CA ASN A 17 26.79 0.12 3.27
C ASN A 17 27.11 0.19 4.76
N PHE A 18 28.26 -0.37 5.17
CA PHE A 18 28.66 -0.44 6.58
C PHE A 18 28.80 0.94 7.25
N ARG A 19 29.37 1.92 6.54
CA ARG A 19 29.55 3.27 7.08
C ARG A 19 28.21 3.96 7.33
N LYS A 20 27.33 3.96 6.31
CA LYS A 20 25.97 4.55 6.44
C LYS A 20 25.15 3.84 7.50
N ALA A 21 25.23 2.50 7.59
CA ALA A 21 24.54 1.74 8.63
C ALA A 21 25.05 2.09 10.02
N ALA A 22 26.35 2.29 10.21
CA ALA A 22 26.93 2.71 11.48
C ALA A 22 26.48 4.12 11.89
N GLU A 23 26.49 5.08 10.95
CA GLU A 23 25.98 6.43 11.15
C GLU A 23 24.49 6.40 11.58
N LYS A 24 23.65 5.62 10.90
CA LYS A 24 22.22 5.44 11.22
C LYS A 24 21.98 4.73 12.55
N SER A 25 22.93 3.92 13.00
CA SER A 25 22.88 3.20 14.28
C SER A 25 23.55 3.97 15.43
N PHE A 26 24.09 5.16 15.16
CA PHE A 26 24.81 6.00 16.13
C PHE A 26 26.00 5.27 16.79
N VAL A 27 26.75 4.50 16.00
CA VAL A 27 27.94 3.77 16.45
C VAL A 27 29.09 3.91 15.44
N SER A 28 30.30 3.52 15.85
CA SER A 28 31.42 3.43 14.92
C SER A 28 31.26 2.23 13.96
N GLN A 29 31.80 2.34 12.76
CA GLN A 29 31.77 1.24 11.79
C GLN A 29 32.42 -0.06 12.32
N PRO A 30 33.56 -0.03 13.05
CA PRO A 30 34.12 -1.21 13.70
C PRO A 30 33.16 -1.85 14.70
N ALA A 31 32.45 -1.06 15.52
CA ALA A 31 31.50 -1.56 16.50
C ALA A 31 30.31 -2.24 15.81
N LEU A 32 29.74 -1.64 14.75
CA LEU A 32 28.66 -2.26 13.98
C LEU A 32 29.15 -3.57 13.32
N SER A 33 30.35 -3.57 12.71
CA SER A 33 30.91 -4.77 12.07
C SER A 33 31.16 -5.90 13.08
N LEU A 34 31.63 -5.57 14.28
CA LEU A 34 31.84 -6.56 15.34
C LEU A 34 30.51 -7.15 15.83
N GLY A 35 29.48 -6.31 16.03
CA GLY A 35 28.16 -6.77 16.44
C GLY A 35 27.51 -7.70 15.41
N ILE A 36 27.66 -7.41 14.10
CA ILE A 36 27.16 -8.28 13.03
C ILE A 36 27.92 -9.61 13.02
N LYS A 37 29.26 -9.59 13.07
CA LYS A 37 30.07 -10.82 13.15
C LYS A 37 29.71 -11.69 14.35
N LYS A 38 29.39 -11.06 15.49
CA LYS A 38 28.98 -11.80 16.69
C LYS A 38 27.68 -12.55 16.47
N ILE A 39 26.68 -11.94 15.84
CA ILE A 39 25.42 -12.61 15.46
C ILE A 39 25.69 -13.75 14.47
N GLU A 40 26.44 -13.49 13.41
CA GLU A 40 26.79 -14.50 12.41
C GLU A 40 27.48 -15.71 13.05
N HIS A 41 28.39 -15.45 13.97
CA HIS A 41 29.07 -16.51 14.74
C HIS A 41 28.12 -17.26 15.68
N GLU A 42 27.27 -16.53 16.44
CA GLU A 42 26.29 -17.13 17.37
C GLU A 42 25.28 -18.01 16.64
N LEU A 43 24.84 -17.59 15.44
CA LEU A 43 23.89 -18.34 14.62
C LEU A 43 24.54 -19.36 13.67
N ASN A 44 25.88 -19.36 13.59
CA ASN A 44 26.68 -20.16 12.68
C ASN A 44 26.24 -20.05 11.22
N VAL A 45 25.92 -18.81 10.76
CA VAL A 45 25.52 -18.49 9.38
C VAL A 45 26.07 -17.15 8.95
N SER A 46 26.31 -16.98 7.65
CA SER A 46 26.60 -15.68 7.07
C SER A 46 25.33 -14.97 6.65
N LEU A 47 25.08 -13.78 7.21
CA LEU A 47 23.92 -12.96 6.87
C LEU A 47 24.18 -12.12 5.62
N PHE A 48 25.45 -11.72 5.41
CA PHE A 48 25.87 -10.85 4.33
C PHE A 48 27.08 -11.43 3.59
N GLU A 49 27.05 -11.29 2.26
CA GLU A 49 28.19 -11.52 1.39
C GLU A 49 28.90 -10.18 1.13
N ARG A 50 30.21 -10.19 1.23
CA ARG A 50 31.04 -9.03 0.87
C ARG A 50 31.57 -9.21 -0.54
N SER A 51 31.23 -8.31 -1.45
CA SER A 51 31.92 -8.28 -2.75
C SER A 51 33.36 -7.86 -2.53
N VAL A 52 34.31 -8.60 -3.13
CA VAL A 52 35.73 -8.27 -3.13
C VAL A 52 35.92 -7.11 -4.13
N GLY A 53 36.15 -5.86 -3.64
CA GLY A 53 36.40 -4.68 -4.45
C GLY A 53 36.25 -3.38 -3.66
N ALA A 54 36.97 -2.32 -4.07
CA ALA A 54 36.87 -0.99 -3.48
C ALA A 54 35.46 -0.40 -3.75
N GLY A 55 34.59 -0.38 -2.75
CA GLY A 55 33.19 0.05 -2.84
C GLY A 55 32.19 -1.08 -2.69
N GLY A 56 32.63 -2.27 -2.24
CA GLY A 56 31.86 -3.52 -2.24
C GLY A 56 30.43 -3.42 -1.75
N ASP A 57 29.48 -3.62 -2.66
CA ASP A 57 28.05 -3.76 -2.35
C ASP A 57 27.85 -4.94 -1.39
N VAL A 58 27.16 -4.68 -0.29
CA VAL A 58 26.75 -5.69 0.67
C VAL A 58 25.53 -6.41 0.11
N LYS A 59 25.66 -7.71 -0.18
CA LYS A 59 24.54 -8.56 -0.59
C LYS A 59 24.02 -9.34 0.61
N ILE A 60 22.71 -9.47 0.70
CA ILE A 60 22.06 -10.26 1.74
C ILE A 60 21.96 -11.70 1.26
N THR A 61 22.35 -12.67 2.09
CA THR A 61 22.20 -14.09 1.77
C THR A 61 20.73 -14.51 1.88
N PRO A 62 20.28 -15.61 1.23
CA PRO A 62 18.91 -16.09 1.38
C PRO A 62 18.52 -16.42 2.83
N ILE A 63 19.45 -16.94 3.63
CA ILE A 63 19.23 -17.17 5.07
C ILE A 63 19.26 -15.86 5.84
N GLY A 64 20.15 -14.93 5.46
CA GLY A 64 20.24 -13.59 6.03
C GLY A 64 18.93 -12.84 5.89
N GLN A 65 18.26 -12.91 4.73
CA GLN A 65 16.96 -12.25 4.52
C GLN A 65 15.90 -12.76 5.52
N LYS A 66 15.83 -14.07 5.74
CA LYS A 66 14.87 -14.67 6.70
C LYS A 66 15.15 -14.20 8.13
N ILE A 67 16.42 -14.16 8.52
CA ILE A 67 16.84 -13.73 9.87
C ILE A 67 16.59 -12.23 10.05
N ILE A 68 16.90 -11.41 9.05
CA ILE A 68 16.62 -9.96 9.07
C ILE A 68 15.12 -9.69 9.18
N ASP A 69 14.29 -10.42 8.44
CA ASP A 69 12.84 -10.30 8.51
C ASP A 69 12.34 -10.64 9.93
N GLN A 70 12.86 -11.69 10.54
CA GLN A 70 12.53 -12.04 11.92
C GLN A 70 13.05 -11.01 12.93
N ALA A 71 14.24 -10.45 12.70
CA ALA A 71 14.80 -9.38 13.53
C ALA A 71 13.93 -8.11 13.52
N ILE A 72 13.38 -7.75 12.36
CA ILE A 72 12.42 -6.65 12.23
C ILE A 72 11.18 -6.91 13.10
N ILE A 73 10.63 -8.12 13.08
CA ILE A 73 9.48 -8.49 13.93
C ILE A 73 9.83 -8.32 15.40
N VAL A 74 10.97 -8.85 15.86
CA VAL A 74 11.40 -8.76 17.27
C VAL A 74 11.57 -7.30 17.69
N LEU A 75 12.19 -6.46 16.85
CA LEU A 75 12.39 -5.04 17.15
C LEU A 75 11.06 -4.28 17.22
N ASN A 76 10.11 -4.60 16.36
CA ASN A 76 8.78 -3.98 16.38
C ASN A 76 7.98 -4.44 17.62
N GLU A 77 8.04 -5.72 17.99
CA GLU A 77 7.40 -6.21 19.22
C GLU A 77 8.05 -5.57 20.47
N ALA A 78 9.38 -5.40 20.50
CA ALA A 78 10.05 -4.68 21.56
C ALA A 78 9.64 -3.19 21.63
N SER A 79 9.37 -2.56 20.48
CA SER A 79 8.87 -1.17 20.45
C SER A 79 7.47 -1.05 21.02
N LYS A 80 6.61 -2.06 20.85
CA LYS A 80 5.24 -2.07 21.42
C LYS A 80 5.23 -1.96 22.96
N ILE A 81 6.29 -2.46 23.62
CA ILE A 81 6.41 -2.31 25.10
C ILE A 81 6.39 -0.83 25.47
N LYS A 82 7.05 0.03 24.68
CA LYS A 82 7.04 1.48 24.90
C LYS A 82 5.67 2.09 24.59
N ASP A 83 5.03 1.64 23.50
CA ASP A 83 3.71 2.12 23.12
C ASP A 83 2.65 1.75 24.17
N LEU A 84 2.79 0.57 24.83
CA LEU A 84 1.94 0.13 25.95
C LEU A 84 2.12 0.99 27.21
N SER A 85 3.26 1.66 27.37
CA SER A 85 3.50 2.56 28.50
C SER A 85 2.80 3.91 28.37
N ALA A 86 2.22 4.22 27.20
CA ALA A 86 1.42 5.41 26.99
C ALA A 86 -0.02 5.16 27.48
N ASP A 87 -0.44 5.89 28.52
CA ASP A 87 -1.78 5.77 29.10
C ASP A 87 -2.85 6.51 28.26
N GLY A 88 -4.00 5.86 28.06
CA GLY A 88 -5.25 6.44 27.56
C GLY A 88 -5.08 7.36 26.35
N ASP A 89 -5.49 8.62 26.46
CA ASP A 89 -5.47 9.60 25.36
C ASP A 89 -4.09 9.81 24.73
N LYS A 90 -2.99 9.51 25.46
CA LYS A 90 -1.63 9.60 24.93
C LYS A 90 -1.33 8.56 23.84
N GLN A 91 -2.13 7.51 23.70
CA GLN A 91 -1.98 6.58 22.55
C GLN A 91 -2.31 7.25 21.21
N LEU A 92 -3.20 8.25 21.22
CA LEU A 92 -3.53 9.04 20.03
C LEU A 92 -2.43 10.06 19.66
N ASP A 93 -1.45 10.29 20.52
CA ASP A 93 -0.30 11.14 20.22
C ASP A 93 0.89 10.35 19.63
N LEU A 94 0.79 9.01 19.60
CA LEU A 94 1.82 8.16 19.02
C LEU A 94 1.78 8.19 17.49
N PRO A 95 2.95 8.13 16.81
CA PRO A 95 3.00 8.02 15.36
C PRO A 95 2.19 6.82 14.86
N PHE A 96 1.30 7.04 13.90
CA PHE A 96 0.50 6.00 13.26
C PHE A 96 0.96 5.76 11.82
N LYS A 97 1.32 4.51 11.50
CA LYS A 97 1.83 4.10 10.20
C LYS A 97 0.74 3.43 9.39
N LEU A 98 0.21 4.15 8.41
CA LEU A 98 -0.87 3.70 7.54
C LEU A 98 -0.34 3.30 6.17
N GLY A 99 -0.45 2.02 5.82
CA GLY A 99 -0.23 1.54 4.47
C GLY A 99 -1.49 1.73 3.61
N LEU A 100 -1.33 2.04 2.33
CA LEU A 100 -2.43 2.12 1.37
C LEU A 100 -1.98 1.55 0.03
N ILE A 101 -2.88 0.88 -0.69
CA ILE A 101 -2.58 0.48 -2.07
C ILE A 101 -2.57 1.69 -3.00
N TYR A 102 -1.71 1.65 -4.03
CA TYR A 102 -1.51 2.74 -5.00
C TYR A 102 -2.80 3.26 -5.65
N SER A 103 -3.80 2.40 -5.83
CA SER A 103 -5.07 2.78 -6.45
C SER A 103 -6.07 3.42 -5.47
N ILE A 104 -5.74 3.54 -4.18
CA ILE A 104 -6.56 4.17 -3.13
C ILE A 104 -5.87 5.41 -2.56
N ALA A 105 -4.58 5.32 -2.27
CA ALA A 105 -3.84 6.34 -1.53
C ALA A 105 -4.02 7.78 -2.08
N PRO A 106 -3.82 8.04 -3.39
CA PRO A 106 -3.90 9.40 -3.93
C PRO A 106 -5.29 10.05 -3.78
N TYR A 107 -6.33 9.22 -3.68
CA TYR A 107 -7.72 9.68 -3.63
C TYR A 107 -8.29 9.74 -2.22
N LEU A 108 -7.84 8.86 -1.32
CA LEU A 108 -8.32 8.79 0.05
C LEU A 108 -7.54 9.71 1.01
N LEU A 109 -6.21 9.77 0.89
CA LEU A 109 -5.36 10.58 1.79
C LEU A 109 -5.76 12.05 1.84
N PRO A 110 -6.03 12.74 0.70
CA PRO A 110 -6.46 14.13 0.71
C PRO A 110 -7.80 14.39 1.43
N LEU A 111 -8.61 13.35 1.61
CA LEU A 111 -9.89 13.42 2.31
C LEU A 111 -9.73 13.19 3.81
N ILE A 112 -8.91 12.21 4.21
CA ILE A 112 -8.79 11.82 5.62
C ILE A 112 -7.81 12.71 6.40
N ILE A 113 -6.73 13.20 5.78
CA ILE A 113 -5.71 14.00 6.47
C ILE A 113 -6.29 15.26 7.12
N PRO A 114 -7.12 16.07 6.42
CA PRO A 114 -7.73 17.24 7.05
C PRO A 114 -8.62 16.90 8.26
N GLU A 115 -9.40 15.82 8.17
CA GLU A 115 -10.29 15.40 9.25
C GLU A 115 -9.53 14.80 10.44
N LEU A 116 -8.47 14.04 10.18
CA LEU A 116 -7.58 13.54 11.23
C LEU A 116 -6.86 14.68 11.95
N ARG A 117 -6.39 15.71 11.22
CA ARG A 117 -5.78 16.88 11.84
C ARG A 117 -6.72 17.68 12.73
N LYS A 118 -8.03 17.68 12.44
CA LYS A 118 -9.03 18.32 13.30
C LYS A 118 -9.33 17.51 14.55
N SER A 119 -9.42 16.19 14.41
CA SER A 119 -9.90 15.31 15.49
C SER A 119 -8.79 14.75 16.37
N VAL A 120 -7.59 14.54 15.84
CA VAL A 120 -6.38 14.04 16.54
C VAL A 120 -5.14 14.83 16.11
N PRO A 121 -5.06 16.13 16.44
CA PRO A 121 -4.04 17.04 15.91
C PRO A 121 -2.60 16.64 16.25
N ASN A 122 -2.41 15.91 17.34
CA ASN A 122 -1.10 15.50 17.83
C ASN A 122 -0.63 14.16 17.26
N MET A 123 -1.50 13.39 16.57
CA MET A 123 -1.11 12.09 16.02
C MET A 123 -0.30 12.26 14.73
N PRO A 124 1.01 11.95 14.72
CA PRO A 124 1.80 11.96 13.51
C PRO A 124 1.34 10.82 12.60
N LEU A 125 0.79 11.15 11.43
CA LEU A 125 0.41 10.16 10.42
C LEU A 125 1.55 9.96 9.43
N GLU A 126 2.07 8.73 9.35
CA GLU A 126 3.01 8.31 8.34
C GLU A 126 2.27 7.44 7.31
N ALA A 127 2.17 7.91 6.05
CA ALA A 127 1.49 7.19 4.99
C ALA A 127 2.50 6.48 4.06
N TYR A 128 2.23 5.20 3.76
CA TYR A 128 3.06 4.35 2.92
C TYR A 128 2.24 3.77 1.77
N GLU A 129 2.68 3.97 0.54
CA GLU A 129 2.03 3.40 -0.63
C GLU A 129 2.77 2.15 -1.10
N ASN A 130 2.03 1.06 -1.34
CA ASN A 130 2.61 -0.17 -1.88
C ASN A 130 1.54 -1.06 -2.53
N ILE A 131 1.98 -2.16 -3.18
CA ILE A 131 1.09 -3.23 -3.62
C ILE A 131 0.61 -4.06 -2.41
N THR A 132 -0.54 -4.72 -2.54
CA THR A 132 -1.17 -5.50 -1.46
C THR A 132 -0.20 -6.51 -0.81
N LYS A 133 0.56 -7.24 -1.62
CA LYS A 133 1.53 -8.24 -1.14
C LYS A 133 2.60 -7.65 -0.21
N ASN A 134 3.09 -6.47 -0.52
CA ASN A 134 4.10 -5.80 0.31
C ASN A 134 3.46 -5.27 1.60
N LEU A 135 2.26 -4.68 1.52
CA LEU A 135 1.51 -4.23 2.71
C LEU A 135 1.17 -5.40 3.65
N GLU A 136 0.86 -6.57 3.10
CA GLU A 136 0.69 -7.81 3.87
C GLU A 136 1.97 -8.15 4.65
N SER A 137 3.13 -8.14 3.97
CA SER A 137 4.43 -8.36 4.61
C SER A 137 4.71 -7.31 5.69
N ASP A 138 4.40 -6.05 5.42
CA ASP A 138 4.61 -4.93 6.35
C ASP A 138 3.70 -5.04 7.58
N LEU A 139 2.44 -5.44 7.41
CA LEU A 139 1.53 -5.75 8.52
C LEU A 139 2.08 -6.90 9.37
N LYS A 140 2.51 -7.99 8.73
CA LYS A 140 3.09 -9.16 9.41
C LYS A 140 4.32 -8.80 10.22
N LYS A 141 5.22 -7.99 9.67
CA LYS A 141 6.45 -7.54 10.33
C LYS A 141 6.20 -6.44 11.37
N GLY A 142 5.01 -5.82 11.38
CA GLY A 142 4.70 -4.69 12.25
C GLY A 142 5.37 -3.38 11.85
N THR A 143 5.81 -3.26 10.60
CA THR A 143 6.36 -2.02 10.06
C THR A 143 5.30 -0.98 9.77
N ILE A 144 4.04 -1.41 9.57
CA ILE A 144 2.84 -0.56 9.54
C ILE A 144 1.84 -1.00 10.61
N ASP A 145 1.00 -0.06 11.08
CA ASP A 145 -0.02 -0.31 12.09
C ASP A 145 -1.31 -0.86 11.46
N ALA A 146 -1.70 -0.31 10.33
CA ALA A 146 -2.86 -0.73 9.54
C ALA A 146 -2.62 -0.55 8.04
N ALA A 147 -3.44 -1.20 7.20
CA ALA A 147 -3.41 -1.04 5.75
C ALA A 147 -4.82 -0.85 5.18
N VAL A 148 -5.00 0.16 4.31
CA VAL A 148 -6.20 0.30 3.48
C VAL A 148 -5.98 -0.45 2.18
N ILE A 149 -6.82 -1.47 1.98
CA ILE A 149 -6.71 -2.44 0.90
C ILE A 149 -8.06 -2.64 0.21
N ALA A 150 -8.09 -3.38 -0.88
CA ALA A 150 -9.34 -3.85 -1.47
C ALA A 150 -9.46 -5.36 -1.31
N LEU A 151 -10.67 -5.83 -0.99
CA LEU A 151 -10.99 -7.25 -0.84
C LEU A 151 -11.06 -7.95 -2.22
N PRO A 152 -10.81 -9.27 -2.30
CA PRO A 152 -10.54 -10.16 -1.18
C PRO A 152 -9.13 -10.01 -0.59
N PHE A 153 -9.04 -10.14 0.72
CA PHE A 153 -7.78 -10.18 1.48
C PHE A 153 -7.97 -11.11 2.67
N ASP A 154 -7.08 -12.05 2.86
CA ASP A 154 -7.09 -12.98 3.98
C ASP A 154 -5.67 -13.15 4.52
N MET A 155 -5.51 -12.91 5.82
CA MET A 155 -4.24 -13.05 6.51
C MET A 155 -4.48 -13.50 7.96
N PRO A 156 -3.90 -14.63 8.39
CA PRO A 156 -4.03 -15.08 9.78
C PRO A 156 -3.56 -14.02 10.78
N GLY A 157 -4.35 -13.82 11.84
CA GLY A 157 -4.02 -12.85 12.89
C GLY A 157 -4.28 -11.37 12.56
N VAL A 158 -4.97 -11.11 11.44
CA VAL A 158 -5.42 -9.78 11.02
C VAL A 158 -6.94 -9.67 11.19
N GLU A 159 -7.40 -8.52 11.61
CA GLU A 159 -8.80 -8.09 11.57
C GLU A 159 -9.02 -7.22 10.34
N ILE A 160 -10.20 -7.36 9.74
CA ILE A 160 -10.59 -6.64 8.54
C ILE A 160 -11.89 -5.90 8.82
N GLU A 161 -11.87 -4.59 8.65
CA GLU A 161 -13.05 -3.74 8.78
C GLU A 161 -13.42 -3.15 7.43
N VAL A 162 -14.62 -3.47 6.93
CA VAL A 162 -15.11 -2.90 5.67
C VAL A 162 -15.38 -1.41 5.86
N LEU A 163 -14.83 -0.60 4.94
CA LEU A 163 -14.96 0.85 4.96
C LEU A 163 -16.08 1.32 4.02
N TYR A 164 -15.98 0.95 2.74
CA TYR A 164 -16.95 1.33 1.70
C TYR A 164 -16.83 0.45 0.46
N ASP A 165 -17.90 0.43 -0.33
CA ASP A 165 -17.92 -0.15 -1.67
C ASP A 165 -17.69 0.97 -2.69
N GLU A 166 -16.74 0.78 -3.60
CA GLU A 166 -16.36 1.76 -4.60
C GLU A 166 -16.66 1.25 -6.00
N PRO A 167 -17.62 1.89 -6.72
CA PRO A 167 -17.95 1.49 -8.08
C PRO A 167 -16.82 1.80 -9.06
N PHE A 168 -16.77 1.02 -10.13
CA PHE A 168 -15.92 1.27 -11.27
C PHE A 168 -16.63 2.15 -12.30
N VAL A 169 -15.85 2.86 -13.07
CA VAL A 169 -16.28 3.66 -14.21
C VAL A 169 -15.34 3.43 -15.39
N VAL A 170 -15.82 3.71 -16.60
CA VAL A 170 -14.99 3.64 -17.80
C VAL A 170 -14.55 5.04 -18.19
N VAL A 171 -13.28 5.19 -18.51
CA VAL A 171 -12.73 6.42 -19.09
C VAL A 171 -12.35 6.20 -20.54
N ILE A 172 -12.80 7.10 -21.40
CA ILE A 172 -12.62 7.04 -22.86
C ILE A 172 -12.04 8.33 -23.39
N PRO A 173 -11.31 8.31 -24.52
CA PRO A 173 -10.92 9.56 -25.21
C PRO A 173 -12.16 10.29 -25.75
N LEU A 174 -12.10 11.60 -25.84
CA LEU A 174 -13.24 12.42 -26.34
C LEU A 174 -13.70 12.04 -27.75
N LYS A 175 -12.80 11.47 -28.57
CA LYS A 175 -13.11 11.05 -29.95
C LYS A 175 -13.70 9.63 -30.05
N HIS A 176 -13.86 8.92 -28.91
CA HIS A 176 -14.36 7.56 -28.89
C HIS A 176 -15.84 7.47 -29.33
N SER A 177 -16.23 6.39 -29.98
CA SER A 177 -17.61 6.16 -30.43
C SER A 177 -18.64 6.19 -29.29
N TRP A 178 -18.22 5.80 -28.08
CA TRP A 178 -19.07 5.80 -26.88
C TRP A 178 -19.29 7.18 -26.27
N ARG A 179 -18.70 8.25 -26.81
CA ARG A 179 -18.86 9.60 -26.26
C ARG A 179 -20.31 10.08 -26.07
N VAL A 180 -21.24 9.52 -26.87
CA VAL A 180 -22.66 9.83 -26.80
C VAL A 180 -23.43 8.94 -25.81
N LYS A 181 -22.83 7.85 -25.34
CA LYS A 181 -23.43 6.96 -24.37
C LYS A 181 -23.34 7.56 -22.96
N LYS A 182 -24.36 7.32 -22.15
CA LYS A 182 -24.39 7.63 -20.71
C LYS A 182 -23.85 6.45 -19.89
N THR A 183 -24.22 5.24 -20.31
CA THR A 183 -23.84 3.99 -19.64
C THR A 183 -23.40 2.94 -20.67
N ILE A 184 -22.71 1.89 -20.18
CA ILE A 184 -22.32 0.70 -20.95
C ILE A 184 -22.44 -0.54 -20.08
N LYS A 185 -22.54 -1.70 -20.71
CA LYS A 185 -22.49 -2.99 -20.03
C LYS A 185 -21.05 -3.47 -19.90
N ALA A 186 -20.71 -4.13 -18.80
CA ALA A 186 -19.36 -4.67 -18.58
C ALA A 186 -18.88 -5.57 -19.73
N LYS A 187 -19.79 -6.34 -20.35
CA LYS A 187 -19.49 -7.19 -21.51
C LYS A 187 -19.05 -6.43 -22.76
N ASP A 188 -19.41 -5.16 -22.89
CA ASP A 188 -19.06 -4.36 -24.07
C ASP A 188 -17.56 -4.05 -24.13
N LEU A 189 -16.86 -4.09 -22.98
CA LEU A 189 -15.42 -3.90 -22.88
C LEU A 189 -14.61 -4.93 -23.71
N SER A 190 -15.16 -6.13 -23.93
CA SER A 190 -14.48 -7.19 -24.70
C SER A 190 -14.18 -6.83 -26.17
N LYS A 191 -14.84 -5.80 -26.68
CA LYS A 191 -14.69 -5.33 -28.07
C LYS A 191 -13.71 -4.17 -28.21
N GLU A 192 -13.16 -3.71 -27.09
CA GLU A 192 -12.35 -2.51 -27.01
C GLU A 192 -10.92 -2.84 -26.56
N LYS A 193 -10.00 -1.98 -26.97
CA LYS A 193 -8.62 -2.01 -26.45
C LYS A 193 -8.59 -1.39 -25.05
N VAL A 194 -8.44 -2.22 -24.03
CA VAL A 194 -8.51 -1.81 -22.63
C VAL A 194 -7.11 -1.68 -22.04
N LEU A 195 -6.83 -0.54 -21.41
CA LEU A 195 -5.60 -0.25 -20.68
C LEU A 195 -5.87 -0.53 -19.21
N LEU A 196 -5.03 -1.34 -18.57
CA LEU A 196 -5.15 -1.68 -17.13
C LEU A 196 -3.82 -1.45 -16.41
N LEU A 197 -3.87 -1.41 -15.09
CA LEU A 197 -2.66 -1.49 -14.27
C LEU A 197 -1.95 -2.83 -14.49
N ASP A 198 -0.65 -2.86 -14.26
CA ASP A 198 0.12 -4.10 -14.23
C ASP A 198 -0.52 -5.12 -13.28
N ARG A 199 -0.37 -6.42 -13.59
CA ARG A 199 -0.98 -7.51 -12.82
C ARG A 199 -0.50 -7.63 -11.38
N THR A 200 0.56 -6.96 -11.00
CA THR A 200 1.02 -6.87 -9.60
C THR A 200 0.06 -6.06 -8.72
N HIS A 201 -0.77 -5.21 -9.34
CA HIS A 201 -1.81 -4.45 -8.67
C HIS A 201 -3.10 -5.27 -8.56
N CYS A 202 -3.63 -5.43 -7.36
CA CYS A 202 -4.91 -6.14 -7.13
C CYS A 202 -6.07 -5.53 -7.92
N PHE A 203 -6.04 -4.24 -8.19
CA PHE A 203 -7.07 -3.53 -8.96
C PHE A 203 -7.25 -4.11 -10.37
N SER A 204 -6.17 -4.47 -11.07
CA SER A 204 -6.25 -5.08 -12.40
C SER A 204 -7.02 -6.40 -12.37
N ASN A 205 -6.74 -7.26 -11.39
CA ASN A 205 -7.45 -8.53 -11.23
C ASN A 205 -8.92 -8.31 -10.90
N GLN A 206 -9.23 -7.35 -10.02
CA GLN A 206 -10.62 -7.00 -9.65
C GLN A 206 -11.42 -6.51 -10.87
N VAL A 207 -10.82 -5.70 -11.73
CA VAL A 207 -11.48 -5.26 -12.97
C VAL A 207 -11.74 -6.43 -13.91
N VAL A 208 -10.80 -7.35 -14.09
CA VAL A 208 -10.95 -8.53 -14.94
C VAL A 208 -12.03 -9.47 -14.38
N GLU A 209 -12.09 -9.68 -13.07
CA GLU A 209 -13.12 -10.49 -12.41
C GLU A 209 -14.51 -9.86 -12.52
N ALA A 210 -14.60 -8.56 -12.26
CA ALA A 210 -15.87 -7.82 -12.31
C ALA A 210 -16.37 -7.60 -13.76
N CYS A 211 -15.49 -7.71 -14.75
CA CYS A 211 -15.79 -7.52 -16.17
C CYS A 211 -15.37 -8.75 -17.00
N PRO A 212 -16.12 -9.87 -16.93
CA PRO A 212 -15.72 -11.17 -17.53
C PRO A 212 -15.41 -11.13 -19.03
N GLY A 213 -15.91 -10.11 -19.73
CA GLY A 213 -15.61 -9.89 -21.16
C GLY A 213 -14.14 -9.58 -21.44
N LEU A 214 -13.39 -9.06 -20.46
CA LEU A 214 -11.99 -8.67 -20.61
C LEU A 214 -11.02 -9.86 -20.69
N SER A 215 -11.38 -11.02 -20.13
CA SER A 215 -10.49 -12.20 -20.10
C SER A 215 -10.33 -12.89 -21.45
N LYS A 216 -11.20 -12.62 -22.43
CA LYS A 216 -11.31 -13.46 -23.64
C LYS A 216 -10.67 -12.89 -24.91
N ASN A 217 -10.61 -11.57 -25.12
CA ASN A 217 -10.20 -11.00 -26.42
C ASN A 217 -9.61 -9.59 -26.38
N SER A 218 -9.25 -9.03 -25.22
CA SER A 218 -8.76 -7.67 -25.18
C SER A 218 -7.23 -7.61 -25.30
N GLU A 219 -6.73 -6.79 -26.22
CA GLU A 219 -5.34 -6.31 -26.15
C GLU A 219 -5.20 -5.48 -24.87
N ILE A 220 -4.81 -6.14 -23.79
CA ILE A 220 -4.56 -5.46 -22.52
C ILE A 220 -3.16 -4.87 -22.58
N GLN A 221 -3.05 -3.56 -22.58
CA GLN A 221 -1.81 -2.84 -22.34
C GLN A 221 -1.76 -2.41 -20.88
N SER A 222 -0.59 -2.54 -20.25
CA SER A 222 -0.41 -2.20 -18.84
C SER A 222 0.34 -0.89 -18.62
N GLY A 223 -0.02 -0.19 -17.56
CA GLY A 223 0.69 0.96 -17.04
C GLY A 223 0.94 0.81 -15.54
N ASN A 224 1.87 1.59 -14.99
CA ASN A 224 2.29 1.46 -13.60
C ASN A 224 1.50 2.32 -12.62
N SER A 225 0.67 3.26 -13.11
CA SER A 225 -0.20 4.08 -12.26
C SER A 225 -1.50 4.43 -12.98
N LEU A 226 -2.57 4.71 -12.21
CA LEU A 226 -3.86 5.14 -12.76
C LEU A 226 -3.74 6.46 -13.53
N GLU A 227 -2.87 7.36 -13.09
CA GLU A 227 -2.63 8.63 -13.79
C GLU A 227 -1.94 8.41 -15.15
N THR A 228 -0.93 7.53 -15.22
CA THR A 228 -0.30 7.15 -16.49
C THR A 228 -1.33 6.57 -17.46
N ILE A 229 -2.16 5.64 -16.98
CA ILE A 229 -3.23 5.04 -17.79
C ILE A 229 -4.21 6.10 -18.29
N ARG A 230 -4.63 7.05 -17.44
CA ARG A 230 -5.50 8.16 -17.83
C ARG A 230 -4.88 8.98 -18.98
N LYS A 231 -3.57 9.30 -18.89
CA LYS A 231 -2.86 10.02 -19.96
C LYS A 231 -2.75 9.20 -21.25
N MET A 232 -2.58 7.89 -21.12
CA MET A 232 -2.63 6.99 -22.30
C MET A 232 -4.02 7.00 -22.96
N VAL A 233 -5.10 6.99 -22.16
CA VAL A 233 -6.47 7.16 -22.69
C VAL A 233 -6.63 8.52 -23.37
N ALA A 234 -6.19 9.61 -22.72
CA ALA A 234 -6.22 10.95 -23.28
C ALA A 234 -5.47 11.04 -24.64
N SER A 235 -4.43 10.23 -24.79
CA SER A 235 -3.63 10.10 -26.02
C SER A 235 -4.25 9.14 -27.06
N ASN A 236 -5.49 8.70 -26.85
CA ASN A 236 -6.23 7.82 -27.77
C ASN A 236 -5.59 6.44 -27.97
N LEU A 237 -4.87 5.90 -26.98
CA LEU A 237 -4.28 4.56 -27.05
C LEU A 237 -5.27 3.44 -26.74
N GLY A 238 -6.43 3.75 -26.16
CA GLY A 238 -7.49 2.82 -25.79
C GLY A 238 -8.43 3.45 -24.76
N ILE A 239 -9.22 2.61 -24.11
CA ILE A 239 -10.09 2.98 -22.99
C ILE A 239 -9.57 2.37 -21.69
N SER A 240 -10.09 2.79 -20.53
CA SER A 240 -9.73 2.14 -19.27
C SER A 240 -10.89 2.06 -18.31
N VAL A 241 -10.78 1.16 -17.33
CA VAL A 241 -11.64 1.10 -16.15
C VAL A 241 -10.89 1.68 -14.97
N LEU A 242 -11.50 2.65 -14.30
CA LEU A 242 -10.93 3.30 -13.13
C LEU A 242 -11.89 3.23 -11.94
N PRO A 243 -11.40 3.34 -10.69
CA PRO A 243 -12.27 3.53 -9.54
C PRO A 243 -12.93 4.92 -9.63
N LYS A 244 -14.17 5.06 -9.17
CA LYS A 244 -14.93 6.31 -9.26
C LYS A 244 -14.23 7.48 -8.57
N SER A 245 -13.52 7.22 -7.46
CA SER A 245 -12.71 8.25 -6.76
C SER A 245 -11.67 8.90 -7.65
N ALA A 246 -11.10 8.14 -8.59
CA ALA A 246 -10.11 8.65 -9.53
C ALA A 246 -10.71 9.56 -10.63
N THR A 247 -12.02 9.71 -10.71
CA THR A 247 -12.70 10.49 -11.77
C THR A 247 -13.56 11.62 -11.22
N THR A 248 -13.38 11.97 -9.95
CA THR A 248 -14.03 13.15 -9.35
C THR A 248 -13.48 14.45 -9.98
N ASP A 249 -14.17 15.56 -9.79
CA ASP A 249 -13.86 16.84 -10.40
C ASP A 249 -12.40 17.27 -10.20
N LYS A 250 -11.80 16.93 -9.06
CA LYS A 250 -10.39 17.20 -8.76
C LYS A 250 -9.40 16.47 -9.67
N TYR A 251 -9.82 15.35 -10.26
CA TYR A 251 -8.98 14.45 -11.07
C TYR A 251 -9.47 14.35 -12.51
N GLN A 252 -10.36 15.24 -12.95
CA GLN A 252 -10.81 15.27 -14.33
C GLN A 252 -9.67 15.66 -15.27
N ASP A 253 -9.63 14.98 -16.42
CA ASP A 253 -8.78 15.36 -17.53
C ASP A 253 -9.67 15.83 -18.69
N PRO A 254 -9.46 17.04 -19.23
CA PRO A 254 -10.32 17.59 -20.27
C PRO A 254 -10.31 16.77 -21.58
N LEU A 255 -9.34 15.87 -21.75
CA LEU A 255 -9.22 15.02 -22.96
C LEU A 255 -9.89 13.66 -22.80
N VAL A 256 -10.46 13.35 -21.64
CA VAL A 256 -11.17 12.10 -21.41
C VAL A 256 -12.61 12.35 -20.95
N LYS A 257 -13.48 11.38 -21.23
CA LYS A 257 -14.86 11.34 -20.74
C LYS A 257 -15.06 10.11 -19.86
N THR A 258 -15.74 10.31 -18.73
CA THR A 258 -16.18 9.23 -17.86
C THR A 258 -17.55 8.72 -18.29
N ILE A 259 -17.73 7.41 -18.34
CA ILE A 259 -18.98 6.71 -18.61
C ILE A 259 -19.23 5.72 -17.48
N PHE A 260 -20.49 5.62 -17.05
CA PHE A 260 -20.88 4.70 -15.99
C PHE A 260 -21.24 3.31 -16.54
N PHE A 261 -21.21 2.32 -15.66
CA PHE A 261 -21.74 1.00 -16.03
C PHE A 261 -23.25 0.93 -15.80
N ASP A 262 -23.93 0.13 -16.65
CA ASP A 262 -25.30 -0.32 -16.37
C ASP A 262 -25.32 -1.24 -15.14
N SER A 263 -26.45 -1.35 -14.48
CA SER A 263 -26.64 -2.29 -13.39
C SER A 263 -26.56 -3.76 -13.88
N PRO A 264 -25.90 -4.68 -13.15
CA PRO A 264 -25.17 -4.46 -11.90
C PRO A 264 -23.84 -3.73 -12.14
N VAL A 265 -23.62 -2.66 -11.37
CA VAL A 265 -22.39 -1.85 -11.47
C VAL A 265 -21.22 -2.63 -10.88
N PRO A 266 -20.13 -2.86 -11.62
CA PRO A 266 -18.92 -3.45 -11.06
C PRO A 266 -18.32 -2.55 -9.98
N PHE A 267 -17.85 -3.14 -8.90
CA PHE A 267 -17.27 -2.39 -7.78
C PHE A 267 -16.15 -3.17 -7.11
N ARG A 268 -15.40 -2.49 -6.26
CA ARG A 268 -14.49 -3.10 -5.28
C ARG A 268 -14.92 -2.76 -3.87
N ARG A 269 -14.66 -3.64 -2.93
CA ARG A 269 -14.87 -3.40 -1.51
C ARG A 269 -13.57 -2.98 -0.86
N VAL A 270 -13.53 -1.77 -0.33
CA VAL A 270 -12.37 -1.20 0.37
C VAL A 270 -12.49 -1.49 1.86
N ALA A 271 -11.40 -1.94 2.46
CA ALA A 271 -11.33 -2.32 3.86
C ALA A 271 -10.04 -1.83 4.51
N LEU A 272 -10.06 -1.70 5.83
CA LEU A 272 -8.89 -1.49 6.66
C LEU A 272 -8.53 -2.82 7.31
N ALA A 273 -7.28 -3.23 7.15
CA ALA A 273 -6.71 -4.44 7.74
C ALA A 273 -5.70 -4.04 8.83
N TYR A 274 -5.75 -4.69 10.00
CA TYR A 274 -4.83 -4.45 11.10
C TYR A 274 -4.65 -5.69 11.95
N ARG A 275 -3.50 -5.81 12.65
CA ARG A 275 -3.23 -7.01 13.48
C ARG A 275 -4.17 -7.06 14.68
N LYS A 276 -4.66 -8.26 15.03
CA LYS A 276 -5.41 -8.52 16.28
C LYS A 276 -4.63 -8.08 17.51
N SER A 277 -3.29 -8.22 17.46
CA SER A 277 -2.36 -7.80 18.50
C SER A 277 -1.95 -6.30 18.42
N ALA A 278 -2.68 -5.47 17.68
CA ALA A 278 -2.38 -4.05 17.60
C ALA A 278 -2.52 -3.38 18.98
N VAL A 279 -1.52 -2.59 19.36
CA VAL A 279 -1.55 -1.81 20.61
C VAL A 279 -2.37 -0.52 20.43
N LYS A 280 -2.26 0.11 19.26
CA LYS A 280 -2.92 1.40 18.95
C LYS A 280 -4.35 1.20 18.43
N LYS A 281 -5.18 0.40 19.13
CA LYS A 281 -6.57 0.09 18.71
C LYS A 281 -7.45 1.32 18.66
N ASP A 282 -7.25 2.28 19.57
CA ASP A 282 -8.03 3.52 19.60
C ASP A 282 -7.76 4.37 18.34
N ALA A 283 -6.49 4.46 17.92
CA ALA A 283 -6.12 5.13 16.67
C ALA A 283 -6.72 4.43 15.45
N VAL A 284 -6.68 3.08 15.41
CA VAL A 284 -7.33 2.29 14.34
C VAL A 284 -8.83 2.59 14.29
N THR A 285 -9.52 2.51 15.43
CA THR A 285 -10.96 2.78 15.56
C THR A 285 -11.28 4.21 15.12
N HIS A 286 -10.44 5.17 15.51
CA HIS A 286 -10.61 6.56 15.13
C HIS A 286 -10.48 6.78 13.61
N ILE A 287 -9.45 6.20 12.99
CA ILE A 287 -9.25 6.26 11.53
C ILE A 287 -10.45 5.63 10.79
N ILE A 288 -10.94 4.48 11.24
CA ILE A 288 -12.14 3.84 10.67
C ILE A 288 -13.33 4.79 10.75
N LYS A 289 -13.56 5.40 11.91
CA LYS A 289 -14.66 6.35 12.14
C LYS A 289 -14.55 7.56 11.22
N VAL A 290 -13.36 8.14 11.11
CA VAL A 290 -13.11 9.27 10.21
C VAL A 290 -13.40 8.88 8.77
N ILE A 291 -12.89 7.76 8.28
CA ILE A 291 -13.14 7.32 6.90
C ILE A 291 -14.65 7.11 6.68
N LYS A 292 -15.33 6.38 7.56
CA LYS A 292 -16.79 6.11 7.42
C LYS A 292 -17.65 7.36 7.51
N SER A 293 -17.18 8.42 8.16
CA SER A 293 -17.93 9.69 8.29
C SER A 293 -17.77 10.63 7.10
N LEU A 294 -16.89 10.32 6.14
CA LEU A 294 -16.67 11.18 4.99
C LEU A 294 -17.90 11.21 4.07
N ASP A 295 -18.55 12.36 3.97
CA ASP A 295 -19.70 12.54 3.05
C ASP A 295 -19.30 12.31 1.58
N THR A 296 -18.07 12.57 1.24
CA THR A 296 -17.51 12.30 -0.10
C THR A 296 -17.53 10.82 -0.47
N LEU A 297 -17.53 9.90 0.50
CA LEU A 297 -17.72 8.47 0.21
C LEU A 297 -19.15 8.15 -0.25
N LYS A 298 -20.14 8.96 0.14
CA LYS A 298 -21.50 8.88 -0.42
C LYS A 298 -21.54 9.24 -1.91
N LEU A 299 -20.58 10.03 -2.40
CA LEU A 299 -20.42 10.30 -3.84
C LEU A 299 -19.85 9.10 -4.60
N PHE A 300 -19.23 8.14 -3.92
CA PHE A 300 -18.71 6.91 -4.51
C PHE A 300 -19.72 5.76 -4.43
N SER A 301 -20.58 5.71 -3.41
CA SER A 301 -21.73 4.82 -3.37
C SER A 301 -22.82 5.34 -4.32
N ASN A 302 -23.42 4.45 -5.11
CA ASN A 302 -24.57 4.78 -5.96
C ASN A 302 -25.76 5.22 -5.16
#